data_b478a40488ebde3ae6022328424ede2d
#
_entry.id   b478a40488ebde3ae6022328424ede2d
#
_cell.length_a   1.000
_cell.length_b   1.000
_cell.length_c   1.000
_cell.angle_alpha   90.00
_cell.angle_beta   90.00
_cell.angle_gamma   90.00
#
_symmetry.space_group_name_H-M   'P 1'
#
loop_
_entity.id
_entity.type
_entity.pdbx_description
1 polymer ?
#
loop_
_entity_poly.entity_id
_entity_poly.type
_entity_poly.pdbx_seq_one_letter_code
_entity_poly.pdbx_strand_id
1 'polypeptide(L)'
;EGKTPAQTGDLLGYSPRHVQRMLKLADLAPVILDALAEDRITTEHCQALALENDTARQVQVFEAACQSGWGGKPEVQTIRRLVTESEVAVAGNSKFRFVGADAFSPDELRTDLFSDDGDGYVDRVALDAALLEKLQAVAEHLREAEGWEWCAGRMEPVGFCREDAGTYRSLPEPEAVLTEAEEERLNELMARYDALENQCEESDLLEAEMKLIDCMAKVRAWTPEMRAGSGVVVSWRYGNVCVQRGVQLRS
;
A
#
# COMPACT_ATOMS: atom_id res chain seq x y z
N GLU A 1 13.26 -30.27 21.40
CA GLU A 1 11.89 -29.85 21.65
C GLU A 1 11.88 -28.51 22.39
N GLY A 2 11.18 -27.51 21.84
CA GLY A 2 10.99 -26.19 22.47
C GLY A 2 12.09 -25.14 22.23
N LYS A 3 13.04 -25.36 21.33
CA LYS A 3 14.04 -24.35 20.99
C LYS A 3 13.53 -23.41 19.90
N THR A 4 13.87 -22.12 20.04
CA THR A 4 13.56 -21.12 19.01
C THR A 4 14.43 -21.35 17.74
N PRO A 5 14.02 -20.83 16.55
CA PRO A 5 14.87 -20.89 15.35
C PRO A 5 16.27 -20.30 15.54
N ALA A 6 16.39 -19.24 16.37
CA ALA A 6 17.68 -18.65 16.71
C ALA A 6 18.56 -19.63 17.51
N GLN A 7 18.01 -20.23 18.57
CA GLN A 7 18.73 -21.21 19.40
C GLN A 7 19.10 -22.48 18.62
N THR A 8 18.25 -22.88 17.67
CA THR A 8 18.54 -24.02 16.80
C THR A 8 19.63 -23.68 15.80
N GLY A 9 19.60 -22.48 15.24
CA GLY A 9 20.61 -21.98 14.33
C GLY A 9 21.99 -21.92 14.98
N ASP A 10 22.08 -21.36 16.18
CA ASP A 10 23.32 -21.25 16.97
C ASP A 10 23.94 -22.64 17.24
N LEU A 11 23.11 -23.64 17.52
CA LEU A 11 23.57 -25.01 17.78
C LEU A 11 24.10 -25.72 16.53
N LEU A 12 23.52 -25.44 15.37
CA LEU A 12 23.81 -26.15 14.12
C LEU A 12 24.71 -25.33 13.19
N GLY A 13 25.06 -24.11 13.53
CA GLY A 13 25.88 -23.23 12.70
C GLY A 13 25.10 -22.61 11.53
N TYR A 14 23.78 -22.51 11.63
CA TYR A 14 22.91 -21.92 10.60
C TYR A 14 22.33 -20.58 11.07
N SER A 15 22.01 -19.69 10.10
CA SER A 15 21.28 -18.48 10.42
C SER A 15 19.84 -18.81 10.86
N PRO A 16 19.22 -17.98 11.74
CA PRO A 16 17.82 -18.16 12.17
C PRO A 16 16.86 -18.22 10.96
N ARG A 17 17.11 -17.42 9.92
CA ARG A 17 16.32 -17.41 8.68
C ARG A 17 16.41 -18.75 7.93
N HIS A 18 17.60 -19.37 7.90
CA HIS A 18 17.76 -20.69 7.29
C HIS A 18 16.93 -21.75 8.04
N VAL A 19 16.96 -21.73 9.37
CA VAL A 19 16.16 -22.65 10.19
C VAL A 19 14.67 -22.45 9.96
N GLN A 20 14.19 -21.19 9.89
CA GLN A 20 12.80 -20.88 9.57
C GLN A 20 12.39 -21.41 8.19
N ARG A 21 13.25 -21.24 7.16
CA ARG A 21 13.01 -21.79 5.82
C ARG A 21 12.87 -23.31 5.85
N MET A 22 13.73 -24.01 6.58
CA MET A 22 13.67 -25.46 6.71
C MET A 22 12.41 -25.94 7.43
N LEU A 23 12.01 -25.26 8.51
CA LEU A 23 10.78 -25.56 9.22
C LEU A 23 9.55 -25.36 8.31
N LYS A 24 9.49 -24.25 7.56
CA LYS A 24 8.42 -24.00 6.58
C LYS A 24 8.30 -25.09 5.53
N LEU A 25 9.41 -25.62 5.04
CA LEU A 25 9.40 -26.73 4.08
C LEU A 25 8.97 -28.04 4.74
N ALA A 26 9.33 -28.26 6.00
CA ALA A 26 8.93 -29.46 6.75
C ALA A 26 7.42 -29.48 7.10
N ASP A 27 6.79 -28.30 7.18
CA ASP A 27 5.36 -28.15 7.45
C ASP A 27 4.47 -28.30 6.20
N LEU A 28 5.04 -28.59 5.03
CA LEU A 28 4.28 -28.86 3.81
C LEU A 28 3.42 -30.12 3.95
N ALA A 29 2.28 -30.13 3.25
CA ALA A 29 1.41 -31.29 3.19
C ALA A 29 2.15 -32.56 2.75
N PRO A 30 1.91 -33.71 3.37
CA PRO A 30 2.66 -34.96 3.08
C PRO A 30 2.72 -35.33 1.59
N VAL A 31 1.63 -35.15 0.86
CA VAL A 31 1.55 -35.44 -0.58
C VAL A 31 2.53 -34.62 -1.42
N ILE A 32 2.86 -33.40 -0.97
CA ILE A 32 3.84 -32.50 -1.61
C ILE A 32 5.26 -32.99 -1.31
N LEU A 33 5.52 -33.40 -0.07
CA LEU A 33 6.80 -33.98 0.33
C LEU A 33 7.07 -35.29 -0.39
N ASP A 34 6.04 -36.14 -0.56
CA ASP A 34 6.11 -37.38 -1.34
C ASP A 34 6.44 -37.08 -2.82
N ALA A 35 5.79 -36.07 -3.40
CA ALA A 35 6.04 -35.62 -4.77
C ALA A 35 7.49 -35.11 -4.95
N LEU A 36 8.05 -34.44 -3.94
CA LEU A 36 9.47 -34.02 -3.93
C LEU A 36 10.41 -35.23 -3.83
N ALA A 37 10.10 -36.17 -2.93
CA ALA A 37 10.91 -37.39 -2.75
C ALA A 37 10.93 -38.30 -4.00
N GLU A 38 9.87 -38.25 -4.81
CA GLU A 38 9.75 -38.96 -6.09
C GLU A 38 10.29 -38.17 -7.29
N ASP A 39 10.97 -37.04 -7.08
CA ASP A 39 11.49 -36.14 -8.13
C ASP A 39 10.44 -35.65 -9.13
N ARG A 40 9.16 -35.66 -8.76
CA ARG A 40 8.06 -35.12 -9.58
C ARG A 40 8.03 -33.60 -9.57
N ILE A 41 8.54 -32.99 -8.48
CA ILE A 41 8.67 -31.54 -8.30
C ILE A 41 10.04 -31.23 -7.73
N THR A 42 10.41 -29.94 -7.74
CA THR A 42 11.68 -29.43 -7.21
C THR A 42 11.47 -28.66 -5.92
N THR A 43 12.55 -28.33 -5.24
CA THR A 43 12.53 -27.46 -4.05
C THR A 43 11.87 -26.10 -4.32
N GLU A 44 12.00 -25.54 -5.53
CA GLU A 44 11.35 -24.27 -5.91
C GLU A 44 9.82 -24.37 -5.88
N HIS A 45 9.24 -25.50 -6.30
CA HIS A 45 7.81 -25.77 -6.20
C HIS A 45 7.38 -25.82 -4.73
N CYS A 46 8.16 -26.49 -3.87
CA CYS A 46 7.92 -26.55 -2.43
C CYS A 46 7.98 -25.17 -1.77
N GLN A 47 8.94 -24.33 -2.16
CA GLN A 47 9.05 -22.94 -1.69
C GLN A 47 7.83 -22.11 -2.09
N ALA A 48 7.34 -22.27 -3.33
CA ALA A 48 6.15 -21.58 -3.80
C ALA A 48 4.88 -22.04 -3.03
N LEU A 49 4.73 -23.34 -2.77
CA LEU A 49 3.63 -23.89 -1.98
C LEU A 49 3.70 -23.51 -0.49
N ALA A 50 4.90 -23.34 0.06
CA ALA A 50 5.13 -22.94 1.43
C ALA A 50 4.73 -21.46 1.72
N LEU A 51 4.39 -20.66 0.71
CA LEU A 51 3.74 -19.37 0.89
C LEU A 51 2.34 -19.54 1.51
N GLU A 52 1.66 -20.65 1.26
CA GLU A 52 0.39 -21.01 1.87
C GLU A 52 0.62 -21.73 3.21
N ASN A 53 -0.09 -21.29 4.26
CA ASN A 53 0.01 -21.88 5.60
C ASN A 53 -0.97 -23.04 5.80
N ASP A 54 -2.12 -22.98 5.13
CA ASP A 54 -3.14 -24.04 5.22
C ASP A 54 -2.77 -25.22 4.33
N THR A 55 -2.46 -26.36 4.95
CA THR A 55 -2.07 -27.59 4.27
C THR A 55 -3.15 -28.13 3.32
N ALA A 56 -4.43 -27.93 3.62
CA ALA A 56 -5.52 -28.32 2.72
C ALA A 56 -5.52 -27.46 1.46
N ARG A 57 -5.29 -26.15 1.62
CA ARG A 57 -5.13 -25.23 0.49
C ARG A 57 -3.90 -25.51 -0.32
N GLN A 58 -2.77 -25.85 0.32
CA GLN A 58 -1.55 -26.28 -0.37
C GLN A 58 -1.84 -27.43 -1.34
N VAL A 59 -2.58 -28.46 -0.88
CA VAL A 59 -2.95 -29.62 -1.72
C VAL A 59 -3.84 -29.19 -2.89
N GLN A 60 -4.85 -28.37 -2.66
CA GLN A 60 -5.73 -27.86 -3.73
C GLN A 60 -4.95 -27.08 -4.79
N VAL A 61 -4.04 -26.20 -4.37
CA VAL A 61 -3.18 -25.44 -5.28
C VAL A 61 -2.26 -26.36 -6.07
N PHE A 62 -1.65 -27.33 -5.40
CA PHE A 62 -0.77 -28.30 -6.05
C PHE A 62 -1.52 -29.12 -7.12
N GLU A 63 -2.69 -29.65 -6.81
CA GLU A 63 -3.54 -30.39 -7.76
C GLU A 63 -3.97 -29.53 -8.94
N ALA A 64 -4.43 -28.30 -8.70
CA ALA A 64 -4.81 -27.36 -9.74
C ALA A 64 -3.64 -26.99 -10.67
N ALA A 65 -2.45 -26.79 -10.09
CA ALA A 65 -1.24 -26.55 -10.87
C ALA A 65 -0.83 -27.75 -11.72
N CYS A 66 -0.95 -28.98 -11.21
CA CYS A 66 -0.72 -30.21 -11.96
C CYS A 66 -1.71 -30.36 -13.12
N GLN A 67 -3.01 -30.06 -12.91
CA GLN A 67 -4.03 -30.12 -13.96
C GLN A 67 -3.79 -29.12 -15.10
N SER A 68 -3.27 -27.95 -14.80
CA SER A 68 -2.97 -26.91 -15.79
C SER A 68 -1.62 -27.06 -16.46
N GLY A 69 -0.74 -27.90 -15.91
CA GLY A 69 0.62 -28.09 -16.40
C GLY A 69 0.74 -29.09 -17.54
N TRP A 70 1.70 -28.89 -18.41
CA TRP A 70 1.97 -29.81 -19.53
C TRP A 70 2.39 -31.18 -19.01
N GLY A 71 1.66 -32.24 -19.41
CA GLY A 71 1.93 -33.60 -18.96
C GLY A 71 1.74 -33.84 -17.45
N GLY A 72 0.91 -33.02 -16.80
CA GLY A 72 0.66 -33.13 -15.36
C GLY A 72 1.78 -32.59 -14.46
N LYS A 73 2.75 -31.86 -15.04
CA LYS A 73 3.83 -31.24 -14.29
C LYS A 73 3.45 -29.79 -13.94
N PRO A 74 3.42 -29.43 -12.65
CA PRO A 74 3.11 -28.08 -12.26
C PRO A 74 4.25 -27.11 -12.62
N GLU A 75 3.90 -25.86 -12.90
CA GLU A 75 4.88 -24.78 -13.08
C GLU A 75 4.94 -23.92 -11.80
N VAL A 76 6.14 -23.53 -11.37
CA VAL A 76 6.37 -22.71 -10.17
C VAL A 76 5.57 -21.40 -10.24
N GLN A 77 5.54 -20.74 -11.40
CA GLN A 77 4.81 -19.49 -11.60
C GLN A 77 3.28 -19.68 -11.46
N THR A 78 2.77 -20.81 -11.95
CA THR A 78 1.35 -21.15 -11.79
C THR A 78 1.00 -21.38 -10.32
N ILE A 79 1.84 -22.07 -9.55
CA ILE A 79 1.67 -22.26 -8.12
C ILE A 79 1.66 -20.90 -7.40
N ARG A 80 2.67 -20.04 -7.65
CA ARG A 80 2.73 -18.71 -7.04
C ARG A 80 1.47 -17.90 -7.33
N ARG A 81 1.02 -17.85 -8.58
CA ARG A 81 -0.20 -17.16 -8.97
C ARG A 81 -1.45 -17.67 -8.24
N LEU A 82 -1.60 -18.98 -8.12
CA LEU A 82 -2.76 -19.60 -7.44
C LEU A 82 -2.74 -19.35 -5.93
N VAL A 83 -1.56 -19.38 -5.29
CA VAL A 83 -1.42 -19.08 -3.86
C VAL A 83 -1.74 -17.62 -3.57
N THR A 84 -1.34 -16.69 -4.45
CA THR A 84 -1.48 -15.24 -4.24
C THR A 84 -2.64 -14.62 -5.03
N GLU A 85 -3.61 -15.41 -5.49
CA GLU A 85 -4.71 -14.95 -6.36
C GLU A 85 -5.52 -13.81 -5.74
N SER A 86 -5.75 -13.85 -4.42
CA SER A 86 -6.44 -12.81 -3.65
C SER A 86 -5.50 -11.75 -3.07
N GLU A 87 -4.21 -11.87 -3.28
CA GLU A 87 -3.18 -11.05 -2.64
C GLU A 87 -2.48 -10.14 -3.64
N VAL A 88 -1.84 -9.11 -3.12
CA VAL A 88 -0.98 -8.21 -3.86
C VAL A 88 0.39 -8.12 -3.22
N ALA A 89 1.43 -8.01 -4.04
CA ALA A 89 2.79 -7.81 -3.53
C ALA A 89 2.89 -6.49 -2.78
N VAL A 90 3.62 -6.49 -1.66
CA VAL A 90 3.88 -5.27 -0.86
C VAL A 90 5.01 -4.45 -1.45
N ALA A 91 5.98 -5.10 -2.12
CA ALA A 91 7.10 -4.43 -2.77
C ALA A 91 6.61 -3.47 -3.86
N GLY A 92 7.00 -2.19 -3.75
CA GLY A 92 6.59 -1.15 -4.69
C GLY A 92 5.11 -0.74 -4.63
N ASN A 93 4.31 -1.33 -3.73
CA ASN A 93 2.89 -1.01 -3.60
C ASN A 93 2.69 0.31 -2.85
N SER A 94 2.22 1.34 -3.56
CA SER A 94 2.01 2.67 -3.00
C SER A 94 0.90 2.71 -1.94
N LYS A 95 -0.17 1.92 -2.09
CA LYS A 95 -1.24 1.80 -1.08
C LYS A 95 -0.68 1.22 0.21
N PHE A 96 0.06 0.11 0.13
CA PHE A 96 0.67 -0.53 1.29
C PHE A 96 1.65 0.41 2.00
N ARG A 97 2.49 1.12 1.25
CA ARG A 97 3.43 2.11 1.81
C ARG A 97 2.70 3.24 2.54
N PHE A 98 1.57 3.71 2.02
CA PHE A 98 0.76 4.74 2.67
C PHE A 98 0.06 4.22 3.92
N VAL A 99 -0.54 3.03 3.86
CA VAL A 99 -1.24 2.40 4.99
C VAL A 99 -0.26 2.07 6.12
N GLY A 100 0.85 1.41 5.80
CA GLY A 100 1.84 0.91 6.75
C GLY A 100 1.60 -0.55 7.14
N ALA A 101 2.66 -1.27 7.46
CA ALA A 101 2.60 -2.69 7.81
C ALA A 101 1.85 -2.95 9.13
N ASP A 102 1.88 -2.00 10.06
CA ASP A 102 1.25 -2.11 11.38
C ASP A 102 -0.28 -2.17 11.34
N ALA A 103 -0.89 -1.85 10.19
CA ALA A 103 -2.32 -1.92 9.99
C ALA A 103 -2.84 -3.34 9.75
N PHE A 104 -1.94 -4.32 9.56
CA PHE A 104 -2.30 -5.68 9.18
C PHE A 104 -1.95 -6.68 10.28
N SER A 105 -2.82 -7.68 10.45
CA SER A 105 -2.53 -8.84 11.28
C SER A 105 -1.52 -9.77 10.59
N PRO A 106 -0.82 -10.65 11.34
CA PRO A 106 0.10 -11.63 10.76
C PRO A 106 -0.56 -12.59 9.76
N ASP A 107 -1.88 -12.77 9.82
CA ASP A 107 -2.63 -13.63 8.91
C ASP A 107 -2.94 -12.93 7.58
N GLU A 108 -3.00 -11.60 7.58
CA GLU A 108 -3.27 -10.77 6.40
C GLU A 108 -2.00 -10.38 5.64
N LEU A 109 -0.85 -10.40 6.33
CA LEU A 109 0.46 -10.06 5.78
C LEU A 109 1.36 -11.29 5.77
N ARG A 110 1.63 -11.82 4.59
CA ARG A 110 2.55 -12.95 4.40
C ARG A 110 3.91 -12.46 3.96
N THR A 111 4.96 -12.98 4.58
CA THR A 111 6.35 -12.72 4.17
C THR A 111 6.88 -13.92 3.40
N ASP A 112 7.41 -13.70 2.20
CA ASP A 112 8.13 -14.73 1.46
C ASP A 112 9.52 -14.92 2.09
N LEU A 113 9.65 -15.99 2.87
CA LEU A 113 10.92 -16.35 3.52
C LEU A 113 11.99 -16.82 2.52
N PHE A 114 11.59 -17.15 1.28
CA PHE A 114 12.46 -17.67 0.23
C PHE A 114 12.94 -16.58 -0.72
N SER A 115 12.30 -15.39 -0.71
CA SER A 115 12.82 -14.21 -1.41
C SER A 115 14.02 -13.63 -0.67
N ASP A 116 15.03 -13.20 -1.41
CA ASP A 116 16.23 -12.54 -0.84
C ASP A 116 15.92 -11.11 -0.39
N ASP A 117 14.96 -10.43 -1.05
CA ASP A 117 14.56 -9.06 -0.79
C ASP A 117 13.48 -8.94 0.32
N GLY A 118 13.03 -10.08 0.87
CA GLY A 118 11.99 -10.09 1.91
C GLY A 118 10.62 -9.70 1.37
N ASP A 119 10.34 -10.06 0.12
CA ASP A 119 9.05 -9.86 -0.51
C ASP A 119 7.92 -10.40 0.37
N GLY A 120 6.80 -9.68 0.37
CA GLY A 120 5.60 -10.06 1.09
C GLY A 120 4.38 -9.86 0.22
N TYR A 121 3.29 -10.43 0.70
CA TYR A 121 1.97 -10.34 0.09
C TYR A 121 0.95 -9.95 1.14
N VAL A 122 0.02 -9.10 0.76
CA VAL A 122 -1.10 -8.67 1.60
C VAL A 122 -2.42 -9.00 0.90
N ASP A 123 -3.42 -9.44 1.66
CA ASP A 123 -4.76 -9.64 1.13
C ASP A 123 -5.29 -8.34 0.53
N ARG A 124 -5.84 -8.41 -0.68
CA ARG A 124 -6.30 -7.24 -1.43
C ARG A 124 -7.47 -6.55 -0.73
N VAL A 125 -8.40 -7.32 -0.18
CA VAL A 125 -9.58 -6.76 0.48
C VAL A 125 -9.18 -6.08 1.79
N ALA A 126 -8.27 -6.71 2.56
CA ALA A 126 -7.72 -6.12 3.77
C ALA A 126 -6.95 -4.82 3.47
N LEU A 127 -6.14 -4.79 2.40
CA LEU A 127 -5.42 -3.59 1.99
C LEU A 127 -6.38 -2.45 1.60
N ASP A 128 -7.41 -2.75 0.82
CA ASP A 128 -8.38 -1.73 0.40
C ASP A 128 -9.23 -1.23 1.59
N ALA A 129 -9.59 -2.10 2.53
CA ALA A 129 -10.27 -1.71 3.76
C ALA A 129 -9.40 -0.80 4.65
N ALA A 130 -8.15 -1.18 4.90
CA ALA A 130 -7.20 -0.40 5.68
C ALA A 130 -6.88 0.94 5.01
N LEU A 131 -6.80 0.97 3.67
CA LEU A 131 -6.65 2.21 2.91
C LEU A 131 -7.84 3.15 3.12
N LEU A 132 -9.06 2.64 3.01
CA LEU A 132 -10.27 3.43 3.19
C LEU A 132 -10.36 4.00 4.62
N GLU A 133 -10.06 3.21 5.64
CA GLU A 133 -10.01 3.64 7.03
C GLU A 133 -8.98 4.77 7.23
N LYS A 134 -7.79 4.63 6.66
CA LYS A 134 -6.76 5.67 6.76
C LYS A 134 -7.13 6.93 6.00
N LEU A 135 -7.75 6.83 4.83
CA LEU A 135 -8.27 7.99 4.09
C LEU A 135 -9.37 8.71 4.88
N GLN A 136 -10.25 7.96 5.55
CA GLN A 136 -11.27 8.54 6.43
C GLN A 136 -10.63 9.27 7.62
N ALA A 137 -9.65 8.68 8.28
CA ALA A 137 -8.93 9.32 9.39
C ALA A 137 -8.23 10.62 8.95
N VAL A 138 -7.61 10.64 7.78
CA VAL A 138 -7.01 11.85 7.20
C VAL A 138 -8.08 12.91 6.90
N ALA A 139 -9.24 12.49 6.36
CA ALA A 139 -10.35 13.41 6.09
C ALA A 139 -10.90 14.05 7.38
N GLU A 140 -11.04 13.28 8.46
CA GLU A 140 -11.46 13.78 9.77
C GLU A 140 -10.47 14.78 10.35
N HIS A 141 -9.18 14.46 10.27
CA HIS A 141 -8.12 15.38 10.71
C HIS A 141 -8.15 16.71 9.93
N LEU A 142 -8.30 16.66 8.60
CA LEU A 142 -8.42 17.86 7.77
C LEU A 142 -9.70 18.64 8.08
N ARG A 143 -10.82 17.95 8.29
CA ARG A 143 -12.08 18.60 8.69
C ARG A 143 -11.91 19.42 9.97
N GLU A 144 -11.29 18.84 10.98
CA GLU A 144 -11.06 19.49 12.27
C GLU A 144 -10.04 20.64 12.16
N ALA A 145 -8.91 20.39 11.50
CA ALA A 145 -7.83 21.37 11.36
C ALA A 145 -8.24 22.58 10.50
N GLU A 146 -9.01 22.36 9.45
CA GLU A 146 -9.39 23.39 8.50
C GLU A 146 -10.81 23.95 8.74
N GLY A 147 -11.65 23.30 9.55
CA GLY A 147 -12.99 23.75 9.92
C GLY A 147 -14.05 23.50 8.85
N TRP A 148 -14.02 22.36 8.16
CA TRP A 148 -15.03 21.94 7.20
C TRP A 148 -16.28 21.41 7.92
N GLU A 149 -17.47 21.61 7.29
CA GLU A 149 -18.73 21.10 7.85
C GLU A 149 -18.77 19.58 7.92
N TRP A 150 -18.28 18.92 6.87
CA TRP A 150 -18.25 17.47 6.78
C TRP A 150 -16.97 16.97 6.08
N CYS A 151 -16.72 15.66 6.17
CA CYS A 151 -15.62 15.02 5.48
C CYS A 151 -15.99 13.61 5.02
N ALA A 152 -15.25 13.10 4.05
CA ALA A 152 -15.35 11.70 3.64
C ALA A 152 -14.00 11.15 3.12
N GLY A 153 -13.66 9.93 3.56
CA GLY A 153 -12.64 9.10 2.92
C GLY A 153 -13.27 8.25 1.81
N ARG A 154 -12.67 8.22 0.63
CA ARG A 154 -13.18 7.45 -0.52
C ARG A 154 -12.03 6.75 -1.26
N MET A 155 -12.34 5.62 -1.88
CA MET A 155 -11.36 4.94 -2.74
C MET A 155 -11.08 5.74 -4.02
N GLU A 156 -12.07 6.47 -4.53
CA GLU A 156 -11.97 7.29 -5.73
C GLU A 156 -12.40 8.73 -5.45
N PRO A 157 -11.83 9.72 -6.15
CA PRO A 157 -12.27 11.10 -6.06
C PRO A 157 -13.75 11.28 -6.40
N VAL A 158 -14.36 12.31 -5.85
CA VAL A 158 -15.69 12.72 -6.28
C VAL A 158 -15.63 13.16 -7.75
N GLY A 159 -16.43 12.50 -8.59
CA GLY A 159 -16.59 12.83 -9.98
C GLY A 159 -17.79 13.75 -10.19
N PHE A 160 -17.55 14.99 -10.60
CA PHE A 160 -18.65 15.96 -10.86
C PHE A 160 -19.37 15.69 -12.18
N CYS A 161 -19.08 14.56 -12.81
CA CYS A 161 -19.75 14.00 -13.99
C CYS A 161 -20.20 12.58 -13.67
N ARG A 162 -21.31 12.11 -14.22
CA ARG A 162 -21.89 10.77 -14.00
C ARG A 162 -22.58 10.60 -12.63
N GLU A 163 -22.30 9.50 -11.92
CA GLU A 163 -23.02 9.09 -10.71
C GLU A 163 -22.95 10.11 -9.58
N ASP A 164 -21.79 10.68 -9.34
CA ASP A 164 -21.58 11.68 -8.28
C ASP A 164 -22.21 13.04 -8.61
N ALA A 165 -22.46 13.35 -9.91
CA ALA A 165 -23.01 14.64 -10.35
C ALA A 165 -24.42 14.94 -9.82
N GLY A 166 -25.18 13.90 -9.45
CA GLY A 166 -26.49 14.01 -8.81
C GLY A 166 -26.41 14.38 -7.33
N THR A 167 -25.32 13.98 -6.67
CA THR A 167 -25.16 14.08 -5.21
C THR A 167 -24.24 15.22 -4.80
N TYR A 168 -23.21 15.50 -5.59
CA TYR A 168 -22.16 16.45 -5.25
C TYR A 168 -22.04 17.58 -6.28
N ARG A 169 -21.59 18.72 -5.81
CA ARG A 169 -21.09 19.83 -6.62
C ARG A 169 -19.81 20.38 -6.00
N SER A 170 -18.92 20.95 -6.80
CA SER A 170 -17.74 21.65 -6.32
C SER A 170 -18.00 23.16 -6.25
N LEU A 171 -17.55 23.77 -5.19
CA LEU A 171 -17.33 25.21 -5.20
C LEU A 171 -16.13 25.53 -6.11
N PRO A 172 -16.10 26.68 -6.78
CA PRO A 172 -14.91 27.14 -7.45
C PRO A 172 -13.79 27.29 -6.42
N GLU A 173 -12.62 26.79 -6.75
CA GLU A 173 -11.44 26.93 -5.89
C GLU A 173 -11.08 28.43 -5.81
N PRO A 174 -10.98 29.01 -4.59
CA PRO A 174 -10.62 30.41 -4.45
C PRO A 174 -9.16 30.62 -4.84
N GLU A 175 -8.87 31.79 -5.41
CA GLU A 175 -7.50 32.16 -5.73
C GLU A 175 -6.67 32.30 -4.44
N ALA A 176 -5.53 31.64 -4.39
CA ALA A 176 -4.62 31.75 -3.28
C ALA A 176 -4.00 33.16 -3.26
N VAL A 177 -4.05 33.81 -2.10
CA VAL A 177 -3.41 35.08 -1.87
C VAL A 177 -2.23 34.86 -0.93
N LEU A 178 -1.02 35.06 -1.45
CA LEU A 178 0.20 35.02 -0.66
C LEU A 178 0.31 36.29 0.20
N THR A 179 0.89 36.14 1.36
CA THR A 179 1.34 37.30 2.16
C THR A 179 2.67 37.82 1.60
N GLU A 180 3.00 39.07 1.89
CA GLU A 180 4.27 39.67 1.47
C GLU A 180 5.50 38.82 1.89
N ALA A 181 5.48 38.28 3.12
CA ALA A 181 6.54 37.40 3.61
C ALA A 181 6.63 36.06 2.86
N GLU A 182 5.48 35.50 2.44
CA GLU A 182 5.44 34.27 1.63
C GLU A 182 5.94 34.52 0.21
N GLU A 183 5.61 35.67 -0.39
CA GLU A 183 6.13 36.08 -1.70
C GLU A 183 7.65 36.25 -1.67
N GLU A 184 8.17 36.96 -0.65
CA GLU A 184 9.62 37.11 -0.45
C GLU A 184 10.30 35.74 -0.30
N ARG A 185 9.72 34.86 0.53
CA ARG A 185 10.28 33.52 0.75
C ARG A 185 10.25 32.66 -0.50
N LEU A 186 9.17 32.70 -1.29
CA LEU A 186 9.10 32.00 -2.57
C LEU A 186 10.16 32.49 -3.55
N ASN A 187 10.36 33.80 -3.64
CA ASN A 187 11.39 34.40 -4.51
C ASN A 187 12.80 33.94 -4.09
N GLU A 188 13.10 33.89 -2.79
CA GLU A 188 14.35 33.35 -2.28
C GLU A 188 14.56 31.88 -2.65
N LEU A 189 13.51 31.05 -2.44
CA LEU A 189 13.56 29.61 -2.75
C LEU A 189 13.73 29.37 -4.25
N MET A 190 13.01 30.12 -5.09
CA MET A 190 13.16 30.05 -6.55
C MET A 190 14.56 30.43 -7.00
N ALA A 191 15.12 31.52 -6.46
CA ALA A 191 16.49 31.96 -6.81
C ALA A 191 17.54 30.89 -6.40
N ARG A 192 17.33 30.22 -5.25
CA ARG A 192 18.20 29.11 -4.84
C ARG A 192 18.02 27.89 -5.72
N TYR A 193 16.79 27.55 -6.09
CA TYR A 193 16.48 26.42 -6.97
C TYR A 193 17.11 26.63 -8.37
N ASP A 194 16.97 27.83 -8.93
CA ASP A 194 17.53 28.20 -10.24
C ASP A 194 19.08 28.21 -10.25
N ALA A 195 19.69 28.38 -9.08
CA ALA A 195 21.15 28.32 -8.94
C ALA A 195 21.70 26.88 -8.88
N LEU A 196 20.87 25.87 -8.76
CA LEU A 196 21.28 24.47 -8.75
C LEU A 196 21.45 23.96 -10.18
N GLU A 197 22.64 23.43 -10.49
CA GLU A 197 22.96 22.91 -11.83
C GLU A 197 22.32 21.54 -12.13
N ASN A 198 21.97 20.78 -11.08
CA ASN A 198 21.42 19.42 -11.18
C ASN A 198 20.38 19.15 -10.11
N GLN A 199 19.48 18.22 -10.41
CA GLN A 199 18.52 17.71 -9.44
C GLN A 199 19.26 16.93 -8.33
N CYS A 200 19.05 17.32 -7.07
CA CYS A 200 19.70 16.77 -5.89
C CYS A 200 18.75 16.83 -4.69
N GLU A 201 19.13 16.26 -3.55
CA GLU A 201 18.33 16.32 -2.32
C GLU A 201 17.96 17.76 -1.93
N GLU A 202 18.82 18.73 -2.18
CA GLU A 202 18.52 20.14 -1.91
C GLU A 202 17.39 20.67 -2.81
N SER A 203 17.37 20.32 -4.10
CA SER A 203 16.28 20.70 -5.00
C SER A 203 14.94 20.15 -4.56
N ASP A 204 14.91 18.89 -4.09
CA ASP A 204 13.68 18.25 -3.59
C ASP A 204 13.15 18.94 -2.33
N LEU A 205 14.04 19.35 -1.42
CA LEU A 205 13.68 20.11 -0.22
C LEU A 205 13.13 21.51 -0.55
N LEU A 206 13.77 22.21 -1.50
CA LEU A 206 13.29 23.54 -1.94
C LEU A 206 11.91 23.43 -2.60
N GLU A 207 11.70 22.44 -3.48
CA GLU A 207 10.39 22.19 -4.07
C GLU A 207 9.33 21.86 -3.02
N ALA A 208 9.66 21.05 -2.02
CA ALA A 208 8.74 20.69 -0.96
C ALA A 208 8.32 21.92 -0.14
N GLU A 209 9.27 22.85 0.17
CA GLU A 209 8.96 24.08 0.89
C GLU A 209 8.08 25.02 0.04
N MET A 210 8.39 25.20 -1.25
CA MET A 210 7.57 26.00 -2.16
C MET A 210 6.14 25.46 -2.28
N LYS A 211 5.99 24.13 -2.42
CA LYS A 211 4.70 23.46 -2.45
C LYS A 211 3.91 23.61 -1.13
N LEU A 212 4.61 23.62 -0.01
CA LEU A 212 3.99 23.83 1.30
C LEU A 212 3.42 25.25 1.42
N ILE A 213 4.16 26.28 1.02
CA ILE A 213 3.71 27.69 1.04
C ILE A 213 2.46 27.85 0.16
N ASP A 214 2.50 27.33 -1.09
CA ASP A 214 1.35 27.39 -2.00
C ASP A 214 0.13 26.64 -1.42
N CYS A 215 0.32 25.46 -0.84
CA CYS A 215 -0.74 24.69 -0.20
C CYS A 215 -1.37 25.47 0.98
N MET A 216 -0.56 26.07 1.84
CA MET A 216 -1.04 26.86 2.98
C MET A 216 -1.82 28.10 2.52
N ALA A 217 -1.37 28.80 1.49
CA ALA A 217 -2.06 29.92 0.90
C ALA A 217 -3.42 29.51 0.31
N LYS A 218 -3.48 28.39 -0.41
CA LYS A 218 -4.73 27.82 -0.94
C LYS A 218 -5.70 27.43 0.16
N VAL A 219 -5.24 26.76 1.22
CA VAL A 219 -6.09 26.40 2.36
C VAL A 219 -6.66 27.65 3.03
N ARG A 220 -5.84 28.69 3.22
CA ARG A 220 -6.26 29.95 3.83
C ARG A 220 -7.29 30.73 2.99
N ALA A 221 -7.24 30.59 1.67
CA ALA A 221 -8.17 31.25 0.75
C ALA A 221 -9.63 30.77 0.91
N TRP A 222 -9.85 29.57 1.43
CA TRP A 222 -11.19 29.12 1.78
C TRP A 222 -11.71 29.88 3.00
N THR A 223 -12.76 30.69 2.81
CA THR A 223 -13.33 31.47 3.91
C THR A 223 -14.13 30.59 4.89
N PRO A 224 -14.33 31.02 6.15
CA PRO A 224 -15.19 30.29 7.09
C PRO A 224 -16.61 30.01 6.56
N GLU A 225 -17.18 30.94 5.81
CA GLU A 225 -18.52 30.81 5.21
C GLU A 225 -18.54 29.74 4.12
N MET A 226 -17.47 29.65 3.29
CA MET A 226 -17.33 28.60 2.29
C MET A 226 -17.18 27.23 2.94
N ARG A 227 -16.43 27.13 4.04
CA ARG A 227 -16.22 25.87 4.77
C ARG A 227 -17.47 25.41 5.50
N ALA A 228 -18.26 26.33 6.08
CA ALA A 228 -19.51 26.02 6.79
C ALA A 228 -20.62 25.46 5.87
N GLY A 229 -20.50 25.60 4.55
CA GLY A 229 -21.45 25.04 3.57
C GLY A 229 -20.87 23.94 2.70
N SER A 230 -19.71 23.39 3.06
CA SER A 230 -19.01 22.38 2.24
C SER A 230 -18.12 21.46 3.05
N GLY A 231 -17.61 20.45 2.41
CA GLY A 231 -16.75 19.44 3.02
C GLY A 231 -15.43 19.23 2.30
N VAL A 232 -14.62 18.39 2.91
CA VAL A 232 -13.37 17.88 2.36
C VAL A 232 -13.47 16.38 2.08
N VAL A 233 -13.08 15.97 0.89
CA VAL A 233 -13.02 14.56 0.50
C VAL A 233 -11.58 14.16 0.27
N VAL A 234 -11.16 13.08 0.93
CA VAL A 234 -9.83 12.50 0.78
C VAL A 234 -9.98 11.17 0.06
N SER A 235 -9.23 10.98 -1.00
CA SER A 235 -9.34 9.80 -1.85
C SER A 235 -7.98 9.35 -2.36
N TRP A 236 -7.96 8.21 -3.05
CA TRP A 236 -6.77 7.65 -3.66
C TRP A 236 -6.80 7.80 -5.17
N ARG A 237 -5.76 8.40 -5.76
CA ARG A 237 -5.68 8.56 -7.21
C ARG A 237 -4.23 8.49 -7.69
N TYR A 238 -3.99 7.69 -8.73
CA TYR A 238 -2.67 7.55 -9.36
C TYR A 238 -1.52 7.29 -8.38
N GLY A 239 -1.76 6.44 -7.37
CA GLY A 239 -0.74 6.09 -6.39
C GLY A 239 -0.51 7.12 -5.28
N ASN A 240 -1.36 8.15 -5.16
CA ASN A 240 -1.23 9.22 -4.18
C ASN A 240 -2.56 9.58 -3.53
N VAL A 241 -2.47 10.24 -2.38
CA VAL A 241 -3.61 10.86 -1.71
C VAL A 241 -4.06 12.09 -2.51
N CYS A 242 -5.36 12.17 -2.78
CA CYS A 242 -6.01 13.29 -3.43
C CYS A 242 -6.97 13.95 -2.45
N VAL A 243 -6.83 15.25 -2.25
CA VAL A 243 -7.70 16.05 -1.36
C VAL A 243 -8.53 16.99 -2.21
N GLN A 244 -9.86 16.86 -2.11
CA GLN A 244 -10.84 17.74 -2.76
C GLN A 244 -11.54 18.57 -1.69
N ARG A 245 -11.34 19.88 -1.74
CA ARG A 245 -11.95 20.86 -0.84
C ARG A 245 -13.15 21.53 -1.50
N GLY A 246 -14.06 22.05 -0.69
CA GLY A 246 -15.22 22.77 -1.20
C GLY A 246 -16.26 21.88 -1.88
N VAL A 247 -16.33 20.61 -1.51
CA VAL A 247 -17.34 19.68 -2.02
C VAL A 247 -18.66 19.94 -1.28
N GLN A 248 -19.73 20.20 -2.02
CA GLN A 248 -21.06 20.43 -1.47
C GLN A 248 -22.01 19.29 -1.83
N LEU A 249 -22.89 18.95 -0.89
CA LEU A 249 -24.01 18.06 -1.15
C LEU A 249 -25.10 18.84 -1.89
N ARG A 250 -25.66 18.24 -2.92
CA ARG A 250 -26.86 18.78 -3.58
C ARG A 250 -28.07 18.43 -2.73
N SER A 251 -28.82 19.43 -2.35
CA SER A 251 -30.14 19.30 -1.71
C SER A 251 -31.19 18.90 -2.72
#